data_f4ea759425012e943b8a62b66d60be33
#
_entry.id   f4ea759425012e943b8a62b66d60be33
#
_cell.length_a   1.000
_cell.length_b   1.000
_cell.length_c   1.000
_cell.angle_alpha   90.00
_cell.angle_beta   90.00
_cell.angle_gamma   90.00
#
_symmetry.space_group_name_H-M   'P 1'
#
loop_
_entity.id
_entity.type
_entity.pdbx_description
1 polymer ?
#
loop_
_entity_poly.entity_id
_entity_poly.type
_entity_poly.pdbx_seq_one_letter_code
_entity_poly.pdbx_strand_id
1 'polypeptide(L)'
;RRLEFQEGRGPVLDPIEREDEIPSFDADAFNARIGNVYETVSRLRDALPDEVALIGFAGSPWTVASYMVEGGSSRDFAKLKGWAYGRPDGFSRLMDLLVEATVEYLDRQVAAGAQVVKLFDSWAGAAPETVFERAVIAPTAEIVKRLKARHPQVKVIGFARGAGAMTRS
;
A
#
# COMPACT_ATOMS: atom_id res chain seq x y z
N ARG A 1 6.76 3.98 14.49
CA ARG A 1 8.14 3.80 14.01
C ARG A 1 8.67 5.12 13.46
N ARG A 2 9.95 5.36 13.59
CA ARG A 2 10.61 6.55 13.07
C ARG A 2 10.77 6.42 11.56
N LEU A 3 10.51 7.51 10.84
CA LEU A 3 10.72 7.66 9.40
C LEU A 3 11.63 8.86 9.19
N GLU A 4 12.73 8.68 8.47
CA GLU A 4 13.63 9.75 8.05
C GLU A 4 13.84 9.71 6.54
N PHE A 5 13.96 10.87 5.92
CA PHE A 5 14.38 10.97 4.53
C PHE A 5 15.89 11.27 4.48
N GLN A 6 16.65 10.36 3.90
CA GLN A 6 18.10 10.52 3.74
C GLN A 6 18.44 10.80 2.27
N GLU A 7 19.29 11.79 2.03
CA GLU A 7 19.73 12.13 0.69
C GLU A 7 20.41 10.93 0.03
N GLY A 8 20.03 10.62 -1.22
CA GLY A 8 20.53 9.46 -1.97
C GLY A 8 20.02 8.08 -1.55
N ARG A 9 19.31 7.96 -0.41
CA ARG A 9 18.76 6.68 0.09
C ARG A 9 17.22 6.65 0.10
N GLY A 10 16.58 7.82 0.08
CA GLY A 10 15.13 7.92 0.20
C GLY A 10 14.61 7.69 1.62
N PRO A 11 13.39 7.12 1.79
CA PRO A 11 12.82 6.87 3.10
C PRO A 11 13.58 5.74 3.82
N VAL A 12 13.95 6.01 5.07
CA VAL A 12 14.56 5.04 6.00
C VAL A 12 13.65 4.91 7.21
N LEU A 13 13.29 3.68 7.54
CA LEU A 13 12.40 3.35 8.66
C LEU A 13 13.09 2.41 9.64
N ASP A 14 12.66 2.44 10.90
CA ASP A 14 12.98 1.37 11.83
C ASP A 14 12.29 0.07 11.34
N PRO A 15 13.05 -0.97 10.95
CA PRO A 15 12.48 -2.17 10.35
C PRO A 15 11.63 -2.96 11.34
N ILE A 16 10.70 -3.77 10.82
CA ILE A 16 10.03 -4.83 11.56
C ILE A 16 10.89 -6.08 11.45
N GLU A 17 11.48 -6.51 12.56
CA GLU A 17 12.36 -7.68 12.58
C GLU A 17 11.68 -8.95 13.09
N ARG A 18 10.61 -8.77 13.90
CA ARG A 18 9.88 -9.85 14.55
C ARG A 18 8.37 -9.69 14.37
N GLU A 19 7.67 -10.79 14.43
CA GLU A 19 6.22 -10.84 14.24
C GLU A 19 5.43 -10.14 15.36
N ASP A 20 5.96 -10.12 16.58
CA ASP A 20 5.36 -9.42 17.73
C ASP A 20 5.48 -7.90 17.64
N GLU A 21 6.26 -7.40 16.70
CA GLU A 21 6.41 -5.98 16.41
C GLU A 21 5.39 -5.46 15.37
N ILE A 22 4.62 -6.35 14.72
CA ILE A 22 3.53 -5.96 13.81
C ILE A 22 2.45 -5.28 14.66
N PRO A 23 2.16 -3.98 14.41
CA PRO A 23 1.14 -3.27 15.18
C PRO A 23 -0.26 -3.78 14.85
N SER A 24 -1.21 -3.57 15.75
CA SER A 24 -2.62 -3.62 15.41
C SER A 24 -3.03 -2.37 14.63
N PHE A 25 -4.01 -2.52 13.75
CA PHE A 25 -4.57 -1.38 13.03
C PHE A 25 -5.59 -0.65 13.92
N ASP A 26 -5.38 0.63 14.08
CA ASP A 26 -6.31 1.56 14.74
C ASP A 26 -6.63 2.68 13.73
N ALA A 27 -7.83 2.65 13.19
CA ALA A 27 -8.27 3.57 12.14
C ALA A 27 -8.29 5.03 12.62
N ASP A 28 -8.69 5.29 13.87
CA ASP A 28 -8.77 6.65 14.40
C ASP A 28 -7.37 7.25 14.59
N ALA A 29 -6.46 6.50 15.19
CA ALA A 29 -5.08 6.92 15.36
C ALA A 29 -4.36 7.07 14.00
N PHE A 30 -4.66 6.20 13.03
CA PHE A 30 -4.12 6.28 11.67
C PHE A 30 -4.61 7.56 10.98
N ASN A 31 -5.91 7.81 10.96
CA ASN A 31 -6.51 8.96 10.32
C ASN A 31 -6.10 10.29 10.98
N ALA A 32 -5.93 10.32 12.29
CA ALA A 32 -5.44 11.50 12.99
C ALA A 32 -4.03 11.91 12.55
N ARG A 33 -3.18 10.94 12.17
CA ARG A 33 -1.81 11.20 11.72
C ARG A 33 -1.70 11.70 10.28
N ILE A 34 -2.63 11.29 9.42
CA ILE A 34 -2.57 11.57 7.99
C ILE A 34 -3.73 12.43 7.48
N GLY A 35 -4.51 13.02 8.39
CA GLY A 35 -5.68 13.85 8.07
C GLY A 35 -5.38 15.03 7.14
N ASN A 36 -4.15 15.58 7.21
CA ASN A 36 -3.66 16.61 6.29
C ASN A 36 -3.64 16.16 4.81
N VAL A 37 -3.50 14.86 4.55
CA VAL A 37 -3.58 14.32 3.17
C VAL A 37 -5.01 14.46 2.65
N TYR A 38 -6.00 14.10 3.47
CA TYR A 38 -7.41 14.18 3.08
C TYR A 38 -7.86 15.64 2.89
N GLU A 39 -7.41 16.53 3.76
CA GLU A 39 -7.65 17.96 3.60
C GLU A 39 -7.02 18.50 2.29
N THR A 40 -5.81 18.05 1.96
CA THR A 40 -5.15 18.41 0.70
C THR A 40 -5.94 17.92 -0.51
N VAL A 41 -6.44 16.67 -0.47
CA VAL A 41 -7.30 16.12 -1.55
C VAL A 41 -8.56 16.96 -1.72
N SER A 42 -9.24 17.32 -0.63
CA SER A 42 -10.45 18.15 -0.66
C SER A 42 -10.16 19.53 -1.27
N ARG A 43 -9.13 20.21 -0.79
CA ARG A 43 -8.75 21.54 -1.31
C ARG A 43 -8.36 21.49 -2.79
N LEU A 44 -7.67 20.43 -3.23
CA LEU A 44 -7.33 20.25 -4.64
C LEU A 44 -8.58 20.01 -5.47
N ARG A 45 -9.54 19.21 -5.00
CA ARG A 45 -10.80 18.99 -5.73
C ARG A 45 -11.56 20.29 -5.93
N ASP A 46 -11.64 21.13 -4.89
CA ASP A 46 -12.33 22.43 -4.96
C ASP A 46 -11.61 23.43 -5.90
N ALA A 47 -10.29 23.32 -6.05
CA ALA A 47 -9.49 24.23 -6.87
C ALA A 47 -9.35 23.77 -8.33
N LEU A 48 -9.56 22.48 -8.63
CA LEU A 48 -9.41 21.93 -9.98
C LEU A 48 -10.69 22.14 -10.81
N PRO A 49 -10.54 22.45 -12.10
CA PRO A 49 -11.68 22.45 -13.03
C PRO A 49 -12.36 21.07 -13.10
N ASP A 50 -13.65 21.04 -13.43
CA ASP A 50 -14.44 19.81 -13.48
C ASP A 50 -13.91 18.79 -14.51
N GLU A 51 -13.27 19.28 -15.57
CA GLU A 51 -12.66 18.45 -16.63
C GLU A 51 -11.37 17.75 -16.18
N VAL A 52 -10.80 18.14 -15.04
CA VAL A 52 -9.55 17.55 -14.51
C VAL A 52 -9.88 16.53 -13.43
N ALA A 53 -9.60 15.26 -13.73
CA ALA A 53 -9.76 14.19 -12.74
C ALA A 53 -8.66 14.22 -11.68
N LEU A 54 -9.07 14.20 -10.40
CA LEU A 54 -8.14 14.07 -9.28
C LEU A 54 -7.91 12.59 -8.97
N ILE A 55 -6.64 12.17 -9.03
CA ILE A 55 -6.23 10.79 -8.75
C ILE A 55 -5.65 10.72 -7.34
N GLY A 56 -6.34 10.02 -6.43
CA GLY A 56 -5.78 9.58 -5.17
C GLY A 56 -4.87 8.36 -5.37
N PHE A 57 -3.99 8.06 -4.41
CA PHE A 57 -3.12 6.89 -4.55
C PHE A 57 -2.66 6.31 -3.22
N ALA A 58 -2.20 5.06 -3.28
CA ALA A 58 -1.53 4.37 -2.17
C ALA A 58 -0.46 3.42 -2.69
N GLY A 59 0.53 3.11 -1.87
CA GLY A 59 1.41 1.97 -2.08
C GLY A 59 0.64 0.66 -1.89
N SER A 60 0.88 -0.33 -2.75
CA SER A 60 0.32 -1.67 -2.58
C SER A 60 0.98 -2.40 -1.40
N PRO A 61 0.30 -3.38 -0.79
CA PRO A 61 0.78 -4.06 0.41
C PRO A 61 2.20 -4.62 0.30
N TRP A 62 2.56 -5.31 -0.80
CA TRP A 62 3.90 -5.82 -0.99
C TRP A 62 4.97 -4.72 -0.98
N THR A 63 4.73 -3.63 -1.70
CA THR A 63 5.66 -2.49 -1.72
C THR A 63 5.80 -1.85 -0.33
N VAL A 64 4.71 -1.64 0.40
CA VAL A 64 4.77 -1.06 1.74
C VAL A 64 5.44 -2.02 2.74
N ALA A 65 5.11 -3.32 2.69
CA ALA A 65 5.76 -4.35 3.49
C ALA A 65 7.27 -4.38 3.26
N SER A 66 7.72 -4.21 2.00
CA SER A 66 9.15 -4.18 1.70
C SER A 66 9.88 -3.05 2.43
N TYR A 67 9.33 -1.85 2.45
CA TYR A 67 9.91 -0.76 3.23
C TYR A 67 9.87 -1.02 4.74
N MET A 68 8.78 -1.59 5.24
CA MET A 68 8.61 -1.86 6.67
C MET A 68 9.55 -2.94 7.19
N VAL A 69 9.84 -3.97 6.40
CA VAL A 69 10.69 -5.12 6.81
C VAL A 69 12.16 -4.89 6.46
N GLU A 70 12.45 -4.29 5.30
CA GLU A 70 13.83 -3.97 4.90
C GLU A 70 14.39 -2.74 5.65
N GLY A 71 13.52 -1.83 6.10
CA GLY A 71 13.88 -0.56 6.73
C GLY A 71 14.25 0.54 5.72
N GLY A 72 14.05 0.30 4.42
CA GLY A 72 14.38 1.23 3.35
C GLY A 72 14.36 0.56 1.99
N SER A 73 15.05 1.16 1.01
CA SER A 73 15.24 0.53 -0.30
C SER A 73 16.15 -0.69 -0.18
N SER A 74 15.79 -1.77 -0.86
CA SER A 74 16.57 -3.01 -0.89
C SER A 74 16.83 -3.42 -2.35
N ARG A 75 17.94 -4.11 -2.59
CA ARG A 75 18.26 -4.64 -3.93
C ARG A 75 17.56 -5.97 -4.18
N ASP A 76 17.50 -6.84 -3.19
CA ASP A 76 17.06 -8.23 -3.33
C ASP A 76 15.84 -8.58 -2.46
N PHE A 77 15.45 -7.69 -1.54
CA PHE A 77 14.32 -7.89 -0.62
C PHE A 77 14.42 -9.20 0.19
N ALA A 78 15.64 -9.54 0.62
CA ALA A 78 15.95 -10.82 1.25
C ALA A 78 15.18 -11.03 2.56
N LYS A 79 15.04 -9.98 3.39
CA LYS A 79 14.30 -10.07 4.66
C LYS A 79 12.81 -10.34 4.41
N LEU A 80 12.17 -9.58 3.52
CA LEU A 80 10.74 -9.76 3.23
C LEU A 80 10.46 -11.11 2.57
N LYS A 81 11.31 -11.55 1.64
CA LYS A 81 11.23 -12.90 1.08
C LYS A 81 11.42 -13.98 2.16
N GLY A 82 12.36 -13.77 3.07
CA GLY A 82 12.56 -14.64 4.22
C GLY A 82 11.31 -14.76 5.11
N TRP A 83 10.58 -13.67 5.30
CA TRP A 83 9.29 -13.70 5.99
C TRP A 83 8.25 -14.49 5.20
N ALA A 84 8.12 -14.22 3.90
CA ALA A 84 7.14 -14.90 3.06
C ALA A 84 7.31 -16.42 3.04
N TYR A 85 8.55 -16.92 3.11
CA TYR A 85 8.83 -18.35 3.11
C TYR A 85 8.93 -18.98 4.49
N GLY A 86 9.62 -18.31 5.41
CA GLY A 86 9.96 -18.88 6.71
C GLY A 86 9.02 -18.53 7.86
N ARG A 87 8.15 -17.50 7.66
CA ARG A 87 7.21 -17.01 8.68
C ARG A 87 5.84 -16.71 8.05
N PRO A 88 5.15 -17.72 7.50
CA PRO A 88 3.93 -17.50 6.71
C PRO A 88 2.80 -16.81 7.50
N ASP A 89 2.65 -17.12 8.79
CA ASP A 89 1.62 -16.52 9.64
C ASP A 89 1.92 -15.05 9.92
N GLY A 90 3.16 -14.71 10.26
CA GLY A 90 3.58 -13.32 10.44
C GLY A 90 3.50 -12.51 9.16
N PHE A 91 3.86 -13.12 8.03
CA PHE A 91 3.71 -12.50 6.72
C PHE A 91 2.24 -12.21 6.39
N SER A 92 1.35 -13.19 6.61
CA SER A 92 -0.10 -13.00 6.39
C SER A 92 -0.64 -11.87 7.25
N ARG A 93 -0.34 -11.87 8.56
CA ARG A 93 -0.77 -10.79 9.47
C ARG A 93 -0.29 -9.41 9.03
N LEU A 94 0.95 -9.29 8.53
CA LEU A 94 1.47 -8.04 7.98
C LEU A 94 0.70 -7.61 6.73
N MET A 95 0.42 -8.54 5.82
CA MET A 95 -0.35 -8.25 4.60
C MET A 95 -1.78 -7.83 4.93
N ASP A 96 -2.44 -8.50 5.88
CA ASP A 96 -3.80 -8.18 6.33
C ASP A 96 -3.86 -6.78 6.95
N LEU A 97 -2.88 -6.42 7.81
CA LEU A 97 -2.74 -5.08 8.36
C LEU A 97 -2.64 -4.03 7.24
N LEU A 98 -1.83 -4.31 6.22
CA LEU A 98 -1.62 -3.37 5.12
C LEU A 98 -2.83 -3.26 4.19
N VAL A 99 -3.59 -4.34 4.01
CA VAL A 99 -4.89 -4.30 3.32
C VAL A 99 -5.86 -3.38 4.08
N GLU A 100 -6.00 -3.57 5.40
CA GLU A 100 -6.86 -2.72 6.24
C GLU A 100 -6.49 -1.24 6.11
N ALA A 101 -5.21 -0.92 6.33
CA ALA A 101 -4.72 0.45 6.28
C ALA A 101 -4.89 1.08 4.89
N THR A 102 -4.65 0.30 3.81
CA THR A 102 -4.77 0.80 2.44
C THR A 102 -6.23 1.04 2.07
N VAL A 103 -7.14 0.16 2.47
CA VAL A 103 -8.59 0.35 2.25
C VAL A 103 -9.06 1.62 2.94
N GLU A 104 -8.73 1.81 4.22
CA GLU A 104 -9.11 3.00 4.98
C GLU A 104 -8.54 4.27 4.34
N TYR A 105 -7.26 4.24 3.95
CA TYR A 105 -6.58 5.38 3.34
C TYR A 105 -7.20 5.80 2.00
N LEU A 106 -7.54 4.83 1.14
CA LEU A 106 -8.17 5.12 -0.15
C LEU A 106 -9.62 5.51 -0.01
N ASP A 107 -10.36 4.89 0.92
CA ASP A 107 -11.74 5.24 1.25
C ASP A 107 -11.85 6.73 1.62
N ARG A 108 -10.98 7.20 2.50
CA ARG A 108 -10.92 8.60 2.91
C ARG A 108 -10.51 9.56 1.80
N GLN A 109 -9.60 9.15 0.91
CA GLN A 109 -9.24 9.96 -0.25
C GLN A 109 -10.43 10.10 -1.23
N VAL A 110 -11.19 9.02 -1.45
CA VAL A 110 -12.40 9.07 -2.29
C VAL A 110 -13.46 9.95 -1.63
N ALA A 111 -13.69 9.80 -0.33
CA ALA A 111 -14.62 10.65 0.41
C ALA A 111 -14.21 12.14 0.39
N ALA A 112 -12.91 12.43 0.32
CA ALA A 112 -12.36 13.79 0.19
C ALA A 112 -12.38 14.34 -1.24
N GLY A 113 -12.82 13.55 -2.24
CA GLY A 113 -13.04 14.03 -3.61
C GLY A 113 -12.12 13.42 -4.68
N ALA A 114 -11.29 12.43 -4.37
CA ALA A 114 -10.57 11.68 -5.39
C ALA A 114 -11.54 10.87 -6.26
N GLN A 115 -11.49 11.09 -7.57
CA GLN A 115 -12.40 10.49 -8.55
C GLN A 115 -11.89 9.15 -9.08
N VAL A 116 -10.57 8.97 -9.03
CA VAL A 116 -9.84 7.77 -9.42
C VAL A 116 -8.85 7.47 -8.31
N VAL A 117 -8.55 6.21 -8.05
CA VAL A 117 -7.47 5.82 -7.15
C VAL A 117 -6.45 4.93 -7.86
N LYS A 118 -5.19 5.04 -7.45
CA LYS A 118 -4.10 4.25 -8.01
C LYS A 118 -3.35 3.50 -6.93
N LEU A 119 -3.17 2.19 -7.14
CA LEU A 119 -2.33 1.32 -6.31
C LEU A 119 -0.97 1.15 -6.98
N PHE A 120 0.07 1.63 -6.31
CA PHE A 120 1.45 1.51 -6.79
C PHE A 120 2.14 0.31 -6.16
N ASP A 121 2.40 -0.72 -6.94
CA ASP A 121 3.28 -1.81 -6.55
C ASP A 121 4.63 -1.70 -7.26
N SER A 122 5.44 -0.78 -6.78
CA SER A 122 6.75 -0.45 -7.37
C SER A 122 7.73 -1.62 -7.34
N TRP A 123 7.52 -2.56 -6.42
CA TRP A 123 8.38 -3.71 -6.18
C TRP A 123 7.71 -5.05 -6.51
N ALA A 124 6.58 -5.05 -7.21
CA ALA A 124 5.87 -6.28 -7.59
C ALA A 124 6.77 -7.28 -8.32
N GLY A 125 7.59 -6.82 -9.26
CA GLY A 125 8.52 -7.68 -10.00
C GLY A 125 9.64 -8.30 -9.16
N ALA A 126 9.83 -7.86 -7.91
CA ALA A 126 10.77 -8.48 -6.97
C ALA A 126 10.13 -9.63 -6.15
N ALA A 127 8.80 -9.74 -6.17
CA ALA A 127 8.11 -10.85 -5.51
C ALA A 127 8.40 -12.16 -6.27
N PRO A 128 8.79 -13.23 -5.57
CA PRO A 128 8.98 -14.52 -6.22
C PRO A 128 7.67 -15.06 -6.80
N GLU A 129 7.73 -15.73 -7.94
CA GLU A 129 6.56 -16.30 -8.61
C GLU A 129 5.70 -17.16 -7.67
N THR A 130 6.33 -17.99 -6.84
CA THR A 130 5.66 -18.89 -5.87
C THR A 130 4.90 -18.18 -4.77
N VAL A 131 5.15 -16.90 -4.53
CA VAL A 131 4.43 -16.09 -3.52
C VAL A 131 3.66 -14.92 -4.15
N PHE A 132 3.76 -14.73 -5.46
CA PHE A 132 3.19 -13.58 -6.15
C PHE A 132 1.67 -13.47 -5.95
N GLU A 133 0.96 -14.60 -6.03
CA GLU A 133 -0.48 -14.64 -5.80
C GLU A 133 -0.84 -14.08 -4.42
N ARG A 134 -0.24 -14.63 -3.35
CA ARG A 134 -0.55 -14.23 -1.97
C ARG A 134 0.08 -12.91 -1.53
N ALA A 135 1.11 -12.44 -2.23
CA ALA A 135 1.84 -11.22 -1.86
C ALA A 135 1.36 -9.99 -2.64
N VAL A 136 0.91 -10.16 -3.87
CA VAL A 136 0.58 -9.07 -4.80
C VAL A 136 -0.89 -9.14 -5.23
N ILE A 137 -1.33 -10.28 -5.79
CA ILE A 137 -2.67 -10.37 -6.41
C ILE A 137 -3.76 -10.37 -5.35
N ALA A 138 -3.76 -11.32 -4.44
CA ALA A 138 -4.83 -11.48 -3.45
C ALA A 138 -5.02 -10.24 -2.56
N PRO A 139 -3.96 -9.61 -1.99
CA PRO A 139 -4.11 -8.37 -1.22
C PRO A 139 -4.66 -7.22 -2.06
N THR A 140 -4.19 -7.07 -3.31
CA THR A 140 -4.68 -6.02 -4.22
C THR A 140 -6.14 -6.24 -4.59
N ALA A 141 -6.53 -7.48 -4.89
CA ALA A 141 -7.91 -7.85 -5.19
C ALA A 141 -8.85 -7.57 -4.01
N GLU A 142 -8.44 -7.90 -2.78
CA GLU A 142 -9.23 -7.64 -1.58
C GLU A 142 -9.41 -6.14 -1.33
N ILE A 143 -8.36 -5.32 -1.53
CA ILE A 143 -8.46 -3.86 -1.45
C ILE A 143 -9.49 -3.35 -2.47
N VAL A 144 -9.38 -3.76 -3.74
CA VAL A 144 -10.28 -3.33 -4.80
C VAL A 144 -11.73 -3.74 -4.49
N LYS A 145 -11.95 -4.98 -4.07
CA LYS A 145 -13.26 -5.50 -3.68
C LYS A 145 -13.90 -4.68 -2.56
N ARG A 146 -13.15 -4.41 -1.48
CA ARG A 146 -13.66 -3.66 -0.33
C ARG A 146 -13.91 -2.19 -0.66
N LEU A 147 -13.03 -1.59 -1.45
CA LEU A 147 -13.21 -0.21 -1.91
C LEU A 147 -14.43 -0.08 -2.85
N LYS A 148 -14.61 -1.02 -3.78
CA LYS A 148 -15.77 -1.06 -4.68
C LYS A 148 -17.10 -1.31 -3.96
N ALA A 149 -17.09 -2.04 -2.86
CA ALA A 149 -18.28 -2.23 -2.02
C ALA A 149 -18.75 -0.92 -1.38
N ARG A 150 -17.82 -0.01 -1.04
CA ARG A 150 -18.12 1.32 -0.48
C ARG A 150 -18.36 2.38 -1.56
N HIS A 151 -17.59 2.31 -2.65
CA HIS A 151 -17.59 3.28 -3.76
C HIS A 151 -17.71 2.56 -5.11
N PRO A 152 -18.90 2.07 -5.51
CA PRO A 152 -19.08 1.25 -6.73
C PRO A 152 -18.57 1.93 -8.00
N GLN A 153 -18.65 3.26 -8.07
CA GLN A 153 -18.30 4.04 -9.27
C GLN A 153 -16.82 4.43 -9.35
N VAL A 154 -16.05 4.34 -8.24
CA VAL A 154 -14.64 4.74 -8.26
C VAL A 154 -13.85 3.89 -9.26
N LYS A 155 -13.00 4.53 -10.05
CA LYS A 155 -12.08 3.83 -10.95
C LYS A 155 -10.80 3.50 -10.21
N VAL A 156 -10.27 2.30 -10.45
CA VAL A 156 -9.03 1.84 -9.81
C VAL A 156 -8.00 1.53 -10.88
N ILE A 157 -6.80 2.07 -10.72
CA ILE A 157 -5.64 1.82 -11.56
C ILE A 157 -4.67 0.96 -10.75
N GLY A 158 -4.41 -0.27 -11.19
CA GLY A 158 -3.33 -1.10 -10.66
C GLY A 158 -2.04 -0.88 -11.44
N PHE A 159 -0.91 -0.73 -10.74
CA PHE A 159 0.41 -0.60 -11.35
C PHE A 159 1.41 -1.54 -10.66
N ALA A 160 1.52 -2.75 -11.20
CA ALA A 160 2.47 -3.77 -10.74
C ALA A 160 3.75 -3.72 -11.60
N ARG A 161 4.71 -2.88 -11.18
CA ARG A 161 5.95 -2.65 -11.92
C ARG A 161 6.79 -3.92 -12.01
N GLY A 162 7.18 -4.28 -13.25
CA GLY A 162 8.07 -5.42 -13.49
C GLY A 162 7.43 -6.80 -13.32
N ALA A 163 6.12 -6.87 -13.07
CA ALA A 163 5.40 -8.14 -12.87
C ALA A 163 5.24 -8.97 -14.17
N GLY A 164 5.25 -8.30 -15.34
CA GLY A 164 5.19 -9.01 -16.63
C GLY A 164 3.99 -9.95 -16.76
N ALA A 165 4.26 -11.20 -17.10
CA ALA A 165 3.23 -12.22 -17.30
C ALA A 165 2.55 -12.69 -16.01
N MET A 166 3.12 -12.42 -14.82
CA MET A 166 2.56 -12.79 -13.53
C MET A 166 1.24 -12.11 -13.19
N THR A 167 0.88 -11.03 -13.94
CA THR A 167 -0.41 -10.34 -13.77
C THR A 167 -1.56 -10.94 -14.57
N ARG A 168 -1.34 -12.06 -15.27
CA ARG A 168 -2.34 -12.72 -16.14
C ARG A 168 -3.07 -13.88 -15.45
N SER A 169 -2.91 -14.05 -14.16
CA SER A 169 -3.62 -15.09 -13.40
C SER A 169 -5.06 -14.70 -13.10
#